data_efed0202aa9731c031a02524401ec485
#
_entry.id   efed0202aa9731c031a02524401ec485
#
_cell.length_a   1.000
_cell.length_b   1.000
_cell.length_c   1.000
_cell.angle_alpha   90.00
_cell.angle_beta   90.00
_cell.angle_gamma   90.00
#
_symmetry.space_group_name_H-M   'P 1'
#
loop_
_entity.id
_entity.type
_entity.pdbx_description
1 polymer ?
#
loop_
_entity_poly.entity_id
_entity_poly.type
_entity_poly.pdbx_seq_one_letter_code
_entity_poly.pdbx_strand_id
1 'polypeptide(L)'
;MASIFTRIVKGEIPSYKVAENDLCYAFLDISPLAEGHTLVIPKKEVDYIFDLDYADYAALTAFARKVAKAQKKAIPCKRIGVAILGMEVPHAHIHLVPLQSEADLDFRKKKLELTPERFKEIAASIAAEFAKLK
;
A
#
# COMPACT_ATOMS: atom_id res chain seq x y z
N MET A 1 6.11 8.53 20.38
CA MET A 1 7.06 8.56 19.25
C MET A 1 6.32 8.21 17.95
N ALA A 2 6.54 8.96 16.89
CA ALA A 2 5.86 8.73 15.62
C ALA A 2 6.32 7.43 14.98
N SER A 3 5.38 6.69 14.38
CA SER A 3 5.70 5.48 13.63
C SER A 3 6.52 5.84 12.38
N ILE A 4 7.20 4.84 11.81
CA ILE A 4 7.93 5.04 10.56
C ILE A 4 6.97 5.49 9.44
N PHE A 5 5.72 5.01 9.45
CA PHE A 5 4.74 5.41 8.44
C PHE A 5 4.29 6.86 8.61
N THR A 6 4.12 7.33 9.85
CA THR A 6 3.83 8.75 10.09
C THR A 6 4.96 9.62 9.54
N ARG A 7 6.19 9.19 9.73
CA ARG A 7 7.37 9.92 9.22
C ARG A 7 7.41 9.93 7.70
N ILE A 8 6.95 8.86 7.06
CA ILE A 8 6.82 8.80 5.60
C ILE A 8 5.78 9.82 5.13
N VAL A 9 4.61 9.85 5.79
CA VAL A 9 3.55 10.79 5.44
C VAL A 9 4.03 12.24 5.55
N LYS A 10 4.85 12.52 6.55
CA LYS A 10 5.40 13.87 6.78
C LYS A 10 6.57 14.22 5.86
N GLY A 11 7.03 13.28 5.04
CA GLY A 11 8.15 13.50 4.14
C GLY A 11 9.52 13.41 4.80
N GLU A 12 9.59 12.96 6.06
CA GLU A 12 10.86 12.80 6.78
C GLU A 12 11.65 11.58 6.31
N ILE A 13 10.93 10.57 5.81
CA ILE A 13 11.52 9.35 5.24
C ILE A 13 11.01 9.24 3.81
N PRO A 14 11.88 9.00 2.83
CA PRO A 14 11.45 8.86 1.44
C PRO A 14 10.62 7.60 1.24
N SER A 15 9.71 7.65 0.27
CA SER A 15 8.87 6.52 -0.11
C SER A 15 8.58 6.58 -1.61
N TYR A 16 8.13 5.46 -2.16
CA TYR A 16 7.67 5.42 -3.55
C TYR A 16 6.15 5.60 -3.54
N LYS A 17 5.74 6.87 -3.49
CA LYS A 17 4.32 7.22 -3.36
C LYS A 17 3.53 6.80 -4.59
N VAL A 18 2.36 6.20 -4.35
CA VAL A 18 1.42 5.79 -5.39
C VAL A 18 0.24 6.76 -5.46
N ALA A 19 -0.31 7.12 -4.31
CA ALA A 19 -1.50 7.99 -4.24
C ALA A 19 -1.63 8.58 -2.85
N GLU A 20 -2.40 9.66 -2.76
CA GLU A 20 -2.63 10.35 -1.51
C GLU A 20 -3.93 11.16 -1.59
N ASN A 21 -4.64 11.24 -0.49
CA ASN A 21 -5.72 12.21 -0.32
C ASN A 21 -5.59 12.84 1.07
N ASP A 22 -6.61 13.55 1.53
CA ASP A 22 -6.53 14.27 2.82
C ASP A 22 -6.33 13.32 4.00
N LEU A 23 -6.88 12.11 3.94
CA LEU A 23 -6.91 11.18 5.07
C LEU A 23 -6.00 9.97 4.93
N CYS A 24 -5.58 9.64 3.71
CA CYS A 24 -4.89 8.39 3.42
C CYS A 24 -3.67 8.58 2.52
N TYR A 25 -2.77 7.59 2.57
CA TYR A 25 -1.52 7.62 1.82
C TYR A 25 -1.22 6.19 1.33
N ALA A 26 -0.75 6.06 0.10
CA ALA A 26 -0.38 4.76 -0.46
C ALA A 26 1.02 4.82 -1.06
N PHE A 27 1.83 3.81 -0.78
CA PHE A 27 3.22 3.73 -1.25
C PHE A 27 3.65 2.28 -1.40
N LEU A 28 4.68 2.05 -2.19
CA LEU A 28 5.16 0.68 -2.41
C LEU A 28 5.89 0.15 -1.18
N ASP A 29 5.70 -1.15 -0.91
CA ASP A 29 6.48 -1.86 0.10
C ASP A 29 7.89 -2.08 -0.45
N ILE A 30 8.91 -1.69 0.30
CA ILE A 30 10.30 -1.84 -0.14
C ILE A 30 10.83 -3.26 0.04
N SER A 31 10.06 -4.12 0.72
CA SER A 31 10.33 -5.56 0.82
C SER A 31 9.14 -6.32 0.24
N PRO A 32 8.89 -6.20 -1.08
CA PRO A 32 7.64 -6.62 -1.66
C PRO A 32 7.55 -8.12 -1.89
N LEU A 33 6.33 -8.66 -1.78
CA LEU A 33 6.04 -10.04 -2.15
C LEU A 33 5.94 -10.19 -3.68
N ALA A 34 5.57 -9.11 -4.35
CA ALA A 34 5.43 -9.07 -5.80
C ALA A 34 5.67 -7.64 -6.27
N GLU A 35 5.99 -7.47 -7.55
CA GLU A 35 6.08 -6.11 -8.11
C GLU A 35 4.71 -5.44 -8.00
N GLY A 36 4.70 -4.24 -7.44
CA GLY A 36 3.47 -3.51 -7.23
C GLY A 36 2.82 -3.69 -5.86
N HIS A 37 3.41 -4.50 -4.98
CA HIS A 37 2.96 -4.66 -3.60
C HIS A 37 2.89 -3.27 -2.95
N THR A 38 1.70 -2.84 -2.59
CA THR A 38 1.44 -1.49 -2.10
C THR A 38 0.90 -1.53 -0.68
N LEU A 39 1.28 -0.57 0.13
CA LEU A 39 0.74 -0.36 1.48
C LEU A 39 -0.19 0.84 1.45
N VAL A 40 -1.35 0.70 2.07
CA VAL A 40 -2.33 1.78 2.19
C VAL A 40 -2.52 2.06 3.66
N ILE A 41 -2.30 3.31 4.06
CA ILE A 41 -2.34 3.71 5.46
C ILE A 41 -3.25 4.92 5.67
N PRO A 42 -3.86 5.04 6.86
CA PRO A 42 -4.44 6.31 7.26
C PRO A 42 -3.30 7.25 7.65
N LYS A 43 -3.46 8.54 7.43
CA LYS A 43 -2.48 9.52 7.90
C LYS A 43 -2.48 9.63 9.41
N LYS A 44 -3.63 9.38 10.02
CA LYS A 44 -3.80 9.32 11.47
C LYS A 44 -3.08 8.06 11.99
N GLU A 45 -2.25 8.23 13.04
CA GLU A 45 -1.51 7.10 13.59
C GLU A 45 -2.37 6.33 14.58
N VAL A 46 -2.87 5.17 14.15
CA VAL A 46 -3.62 4.21 14.98
C VAL A 46 -3.01 2.86 14.70
N ASP A 47 -2.59 2.15 15.74
CA ASP A 47 -1.87 0.88 15.59
C ASP A 47 -2.74 -0.22 15.01
N TYR A 48 -3.89 -0.46 15.63
CA TYR A 48 -4.78 -1.56 15.27
C TYR A 48 -5.91 -1.06 14.39
N ILE A 49 -6.06 -1.64 13.22
CA ILE A 49 -7.00 -1.14 12.22
C ILE A 49 -8.45 -1.08 12.74
N PHE A 50 -8.83 -2.05 13.60
CA PHE A 50 -10.19 -2.07 14.14
C PHE A 50 -10.41 -1.10 15.28
N ASP A 51 -9.37 -0.36 15.70
CA ASP A 51 -9.52 0.75 16.64
C ASP A 51 -9.82 2.07 15.92
N LEU A 52 -9.76 2.08 14.58
CA LEU A 52 -10.21 3.25 13.82
C LEU A 52 -11.71 3.45 14.04
N ASP A 53 -12.15 4.71 14.13
CA ASP A 53 -13.59 4.93 14.13
C ASP A 53 -14.16 4.57 12.75
N TYR A 54 -15.48 4.43 12.66
CA TYR A 54 -16.11 3.95 11.44
C TYR A 54 -15.81 4.86 10.25
N ALA A 55 -15.83 6.16 10.44
CA ALA A 55 -15.58 7.11 9.36
C ALA A 55 -14.17 6.95 8.79
N ASP A 56 -13.17 6.82 9.67
CA ASP A 56 -11.78 6.63 9.26
C ASP A 56 -11.57 5.27 8.60
N TYR A 57 -12.19 4.23 9.14
CA TYR A 57 -12.13 2.90 8.55
C TYR A 57 -12.76 2.88 7.16
N ALA A 58 -13.91 3.51 7.00
CA ALA A 58 -14.59 3.59 5.72
C ALA A 58 -13.76 4.37 4.68
N ALA A 59 -13.15 5.48 5.11
CA ALA A 59 -12.29 6.28 4.24
C ALA A 59 -11.07 5.48 3.78
N LEU A 60 -10.45 4.74 4.70
CA LEU A 60 -9.27 3.92 4.40
C LEU A 60 -9.60 2.81 3.41
N THR A 61 -10.67 2.08 3.64
CA THR A 61 -11.07 0.96 2.77
C THR A 61 -11.53 1.45 1.41
N ALA A 62 -12.23 2.57 1.34
CA ALA A 62 -12.64 3.17 0.07
C ALA A 62 -11.41 3.59 -0.75
N PHE A 63 -10.42 4.19 -0.09
CA PHE A 63 -9.17 4.58 -0.74
C PHE A 63 -8.40 3.35 -1.23
N ALA A 64 -8.30 2.31 -0.39
CA ALA A 64 -7.63 1.07 -0.75
C ALA A 64 -8.27 0.41 -1.98
N ARG A 65 -9.61 0.44 -2.08
CA ARG A 65 -10.32 -0.08 -3.24
C ARG A 65 -9.90 0.65 -4.51
N LYS A 66 -9.79 1.96 -4.46
CA LYS A 66 -9.37 2.77 -5.60
C LYS A 66 -7.93 2.47 -6.00
N VAL A 67 -7.04 2.35 -5.01
CA VAL A 67 -5.63 1.97 -5.26
C VAL A 67 -5.56 0.58 -5.90
N ALA A 68 -6.33 -0.38 -5.39
CA ALA A 68 -6.34 -1.74 -5.95
C ALA A 68 -6.78 -1.74 -7.41
N LYS A 69 -7.77 -0.93 -7.77
CA LYS A 69 -8.20 -0.80 -9.16
C LYS A 69 -7.08 -0.27 -10.05
N ALA A 70 -6.33 0.71 -9.56
CA ALA A 70 -5.19 1.26 -10.29
C ALA A 70 -4.09 0.22 -10.45
N GLN A 71 -3.79 -0.54 -9.38
CA GLN A 71 -2.81 -1.64 -9.44
C GLN A 71 -3.19 -2.67 -10.50
N LYS A 72 -4.46 -3.06 -10.52
CA LYS A 72 -4.93 -4.10 -11.45
C LYS A 72 -4.75 -3.68 -12.89
N LYS A 73 -4.88 -2.40 -13.19
CA LYS A 73 -4.67 -1.87 -14.54
C LYS A 73 -3.19 -1.73 -14.88
N ALA A 74 -2.37 -1.34 -13.91
CA ALA A 74 -0.96 -1.08 -14.15
C ALA A 74 -0.10 -2.35 -14.16
N ILE A 75 -0.47 -3.37 -13.37
CA ILE A 75 0.33 -4.56 -13.15
C ILE A 75 -0.40 -5.79 -13.71
N PRO A 76 0.22 -6.55 -14.62
CA PRO A 76 -0.38 -7.79 -15.12
C PRO A 76 -0.52 -8.80 -13.97
N CYS A 77 -1.75 -9.10 -13.60
CA CYS A 77 -2.03 -10.05 -12.51
C CYS A 77 -3.46 -10.53 -12.61
N LYS A 78 -3.76 -11.63 -11.94
CA LYS A 78 -5.11 -12.18 -11.93
C LYS A 78 -6.04 -11.36 -11.06
N ARG A 79 -5.55 -10.94 -9.89
CA ARG A 79 -6.30 -10.07 -8.97
C ARG A 79 -5.37 -9.48 -7.92
N ILE A 80 -5.90 -8.51 -7.18
CA ILE A 80 -5.18 -7.92 -6.05
C ILE A 80 -5.66 -8.60 -4.77
N GLY A 81 -4.73 -9.17 -4.03
CA GLY A 81 -5.02 -9.76 -2.72
C GLY A 81 -4.87 -8.73 -1.62
N VAL A 82 -5.56 -8.95 -0.52
CA VAL A 82 -5.59 -8.04 0.63
C VAL A 82 -5.18 -8.77 1.89
N ALA A 83 -4.28 -8.17 2.66
CA ALA A 83 -3.93 -8.69 3.99
C ALA A 83 -3.74 -7.53 4.95
N ILE A 84 -4.16 -7.74 6.20
CA ILE A 84 -4.02 -6.75 7.27
C ILE A 84 -3.47 -7.50 8.49
N LEU A 85 -2.22 -7.24 8.84
CA LEU A 85 -1.54 -7.97 9.91
C LEU A 85 -1.17 -7.07 11.09
N GLY A 86 -0.36 -6.04 10.84
CA GLY A 86 -0.01 -5.07 11.86
C GLY A 86 0.90 -5.56 12.96
N MET A 87 1.72 -6.58 12.69
CA MET A 87 2.57 -7.19 13.74
C MET A 87 3.92 -6.48 13.91
N GLU A 88 4.37 -5.74 12.92
CA GLU A 88 5.70 -5.13 12.96
C GLU A 88 5.68 -3.62 13.17
N VAL A 89 4.87 -2.90 12.43
CA VAL A 89 4.79 -1.44 12.53
C VAL A 89 3.50 -1.03 13.24
N PRO A 90 3.59 -0.25 14.35
CA PRO A 90 2.39 0.15 15.11
C PRO A 90 1.63 1.29 14.43
N HIS A 91 1.21 1.07 13.22
CA HIS A 91 0.45 2.01 12.40
C HIS A 91 -0.35 1.16 11.40
N ALA A 92 -1.66 1.21 11.49
CA ALA A 92 -2.55 0.37 10.67
C ALA A 92 -2.21 0.48 9.19
N HIS A 93 -2.15 -0.65 8.52
CA HIS A 93 -1.86 -0.67 7.09
C HIS A 93 -2.49 -1.88 6.41
N ILE A 94 -2.94 -1.64 5.18
CA ILE A 94 -3.53 -2.67 4.32
C ILE A 94 -2.49 -3.01 3.26
N HIS A 95 -2.16 -4.30 3.16
CA HIS A 95 -1.31 -4.81 2.08
C HIS A 95 -2.18 -5.10 0.87
N LEU A 96 -1.82 -4.54 -0.27
CA LEU A 96 -2.45 -4.84 -1.56
C LEU A 96 -1.39 -5.48 -2.44
N VAL A 97 -1.55 -6.76 -2.75
CA VAL A 97 -0.53 -7.56 -3.43
C VAL A 97 -1.06 -8.10 -4.75
N PRO A 98 -0.43 -7.78 -5.88
CA PRO A 98 -0.80 -8.41 -7.16
C PRO A 98 -0.53 -9.91 -7.11
N LEU A 99 -1.55 -10.71 -7.44
CA LEU A 99 -1.49 -12.17 -7.32
C LEU A 99 -1.66 -12.87 -8.66
N GLN A 100 -0.88 -13.93 -8.86
CA GLN A 100 -1.08 -14.92 -9.91
C GLN A 100 -1.64 -16.21 -9.32
N SER A 101 -1.37 -16.46 -8.03
CA SER A 101 -1.88 -17.62 -7.28
C SER A 101 -1.96 -17.26 -5.80
N GLU A 102 -2.65 -18.11 -5.02
CA GLU A 102 -2.75 -17.91 -3.58
C GLU A 102 -1.40 -17.94 -2.89
N ALA A 103 -0.45 -18.72 -3.41
CA ALA A 103 0.89 -18.83 -2.82
C ALA A 103 1.64 -17.50 -2.85
N ASP A 104 1.24 -16.56 -3.70
CA ASP A 104 1.90 -15.26 -3.79
C ASP A 104 1.67 -14.40 -2.55
N LEU A 105 0.60 -14.68 -1.79
CA LEU A 105 0.32 -13.95 -0.55
C LEU A 105 0.82 -14.75 0.66
N ASP A 106 2.12 -14.95 0.70
CA ASP A 106 2.79 -15.66 1.80
C ASP A 106 3.94 -14.80 2.31
N PHE A 107 3.75 -14.20 3.48
CA PHE A 107 4.72 -13.27 4.06
C PHE A 107 5.99 -13.97 4.57
N ARG A 108 6.01 -15.30 4.58
CA ARG A 108 7.18 -16.07 4.97
C ARG A 108 8.16 -16.28 3.82
N LYS A 109 7.71 -16.13 2.58
CA LYS A 109 8.59 -16.34 1.43
C LYS A 109 9.59 -15.20 1.29
N LYS A 110 10.67 -15.46 0.55
CA LYS A 110 11.70 -14.45 0.29
C LYS A 110 11.09 -13.26 -0.47
N LYS A 111 11.40 -12.06 0.02
CA LYS A 111 10.94 -10.82 -0.62
C LYS A 111 11.77 -10.54 -1.87
N LEU A 112 11.16 -9.83 -2.81
CA LEU A 112 11.86 -9.42 -4.03
C LEU A 112 12.84 -8.30 -3.70
N GLU A 113 13.93 -8.25 -4.47
CA GLU A 113 14.90 -7.17 -4.40
C GLU A 113 14.81 -6.41 -5.72
N LEU A 114 14.30 -5.18 -5.66
CA LEU A 114 14.12 -4.34 -6.84
C LEU A 114 15.05 -3.13 -6.78
N THR A 115 15.49 -2.65 -7.94
CA THR A 115 16.28 -1.44 -8.01
C THR A 115 15.41 -0.21 -7.72
N PRO A 116 16.00 0.90 -7.25
CA PRO A 116 15.25 2.15 -7.09
C PRO A 116 14.55 2.59 -8.37
N GLU A 117 15.20 2.39 -9.53
CA GLU A 117 14.60 2.72 -10.83
C GLU A 117 13.35 1.90 -11.08
N ARG A 118 13.37 0.60 -10.75
CA ARG A 118 12.21 -0.27 -10.94
C ARG A 118 11.07 0.14 -10.02
N PHE A 119 11.36 0.44 -8.75
CA PHE A 119 10.34 0.95 -7.84
C PHE A 119 9.69 2.22 -8.38
N LYS A 120 10.49 3.15 -8.90
CA LYS A 120 9.97 4.40 -9.45
C LYS A 120 9.06 4.15 -10.66
N GLU A 121 9.45 3.24 -11.55
CA GLU A 121 8.62 2.88 -12.71
C GLU A 121 7.27 2.31 -12.29
N ILE A 122 7.29 1.37 -11.33
CA ILE A 122 6.08 0.72 -10.85
C ILE A 122 5.18 1.75 -10.18
N ALA A 123 5.73 2.57 -9.28
CA ALA A 123 4.95 3.59 -8.58
C ALA A 123 4.32 4.57 -9.58
N ALA A 124 5.08 5.00 -10.59
CA ALA A 124 4.59 5.92 -11.60
C ALA A 124 3.45 5.30 -12.42
N SER A 125 3.57 4.01 -12.77
CA SER A 125 2.53 3.30 -13.52
C SER A 125 1.23 3.24 -12.74
N ILE A 126 1.29 2.88 -11.46
CA ILE A 126 0.09 2.79 -10.63
C ILE A 126 -0.50 4.18 -10.39
N ALA A 127 0.35 5.17 -10.13
CA ALA A 127 -0.09 6.55 -9.91
C ALA A 127 -0.81 7.10 -11.13
N ALA A 128 -0.32 6.80 -12.33
CA ALA A 128 -0.94 7.25 -13.58
C ALA A 128 -2.34 6.64 -13.73
N GLU A 129 -2.50 5.34 -13.42
CA GLU A 129 -3.82 4.70 -13.47
C GLU A 129 -4.75 5.24 -12.40
N PHE A 130 -4.21 5.50 -11.20
CA PHE A 130 -5.00 6.10 -10.12
C PHE A 130 -5.56 7.47 -10.53
N ALA A 131 -4.74 8.28 -11.18
CA ALA A 131 -5.15 9.63 -11.62
C ALA A 131 -6.30 9.61 -12.64
N LYS A 132 -6.46 8.51 -13.37
CA LYS A 132 -7.55 8.36 -14.35
C LYS A 132 -8.87 7.95 -13.72
N LEU A 133 -8.86 7.50 -12.47
CA LEU A 133 -10.08 7.06 -11.78
C LEU A 133 -10.85 8.26 -11.24
N LYS A 134 -12.17 8.15 -11.24
CA LYS A 134 -13.05 9.19 -10.74
C LYS A 134 -13.63 8.88 -9.38
#